data_5715bc0c7bf7ed3a9babd21af5ea5131
#
_entry.id   5715bc0c7bf7ed3a9babd21af5ea5131
#
_cell.length_a   1.000
_cell.length_b   1.000
_cell.length_c   1.000
_cell.angle_alpha   90.00
_cell.angle_beta   90.00
_cell.angle_gamma   90.00
#
_symmetry.space_group_name_H-M   'P 1'
#
loop_
_entity.id
_entity.type
_entity.pdbx_description
1 polymer ?
#
loop_
_entity_poly.entity_id
_entity_poly.type
_entity_poly.pdbx_seq_one_letter_code
_entity_poly.pdbx_strand_id
1 'polypeptide(L)'
;MHSTQTGSPLILFPETLGEKLEAEGIILALRIPEGLAYFTGHFDEVSVVPGVTQIQWAVHFARQYLALKRIFSHMEVVKFKELLLPGQRLNLSLCYQEAGGKLSFCYRSETTEFSSGRIYFHDDPI
;
A
#
# COMPACT_ATOMS: atom_id res chain seq x y z
N MET A 1 -17.34 24.35 20.39
CA MET A 1 -16.93 23.97 20.29
C MET A 1 -16.70 23.16 20.05
N HIS A 2 -16.76 23.10 19.79
CA HIS A 2 -16.52 22.43 19.54
C HIS A 2 -16.20 21.52 19.12
N SER A 3 -16.31 21.41 19.01
CA SER A 3 -15.99 20.72 18.78
C SER A 3 -15.57 19.99 18.50
N THR A 4 -15.78 20.12 18.54
CA THR A 4 -15.25 19.55 18.34
C THR A 4 -14.96 18.64 18.01
N GLN A 5 -15.17 18.66 17.75
CA GLN A 5 -14.85 17.87 17.40
C GLN A 5 -14.21 17.35 17.22
N THR A 6 -14.42 18.03 17.59
CA THR A 6 -13.61 17.41 16.99
C THR A 6 -13.42 15.97 16.83
N GLY A 7 -13.66 15.37 16.04
CA GLY A 7 -13.59 13.97 15.79
C GLY A 7 -12.19 13.45 15.58
N SER A 8 -12.00 12.15 15.67
CA SER A 8 -10.72 11.51 15.36
C SER A 8 -10.35 11.76 13.90
N PRO A 9 -9.05 11.91 13.60
CA PRO A 9 -8.62 11.99 12.21
C PRO A 9 -8.99 10.72 11.46
N LEU A 10 -9.20 10.85 10.16
CA LEU A 10 -9.43 9.69 9.30
C LEU A 10 -8.18 8.82 9.25
N ILE A 11 -8.39 7.52 9.31
CA ILE A 11 -7.30 6.55 9.17
C ILE A 11 -7.26 6.14 7.70
N LEU A 12 -6.17 6.50 7.01
CA LEU A 12 -6.03 6.29 5.58
C LEU A 12 -4.99 5.23 5.22
N PHE A 13 -4.17 4.81 6.18
CA PHE A 13 -3.04 3.92 5.92
C PHE A 13 -3.01 2.76 6.89
N PRO A 14 -2.35 1.64 6.51
CA PRO A 14 -2.11 0.57 7.47
C PRO A 14 -1.12 1.01 8.54
N GLU A 15 -1.15 0.32 9.67
CA GLU A 15 -0.14 0.50 10.70
C GLU A 15 1.16 -0.14 10.25
N THR A 16 2.27 0.59 10.38
CA THR A 16 3.60 0.03 10.12
C THR A 16 4.13 -0.53 11.42
N LEU A 17 4.30 -1.85 11.48
CA LEU A 17 4.76 -2.55 12.67
C LEU A 17 6.28 -2.73 12.69
N GLY A 18 6.93 -2.68 11.53
CA GLY A 18 8.35 -2.84 11.40
C GLY A 18 8.80 -2.71 9.97
N GLU A 19 10.10 -2.62 9.79
CA GLU A 19 10.69 -2.48 8.46
C GLU A 19 12.02 -3.19 8.39
N LYS A 20 12.34 -3.72 7.20
CA LYS A 20 13.60 -4.38 6.94
C LYS A 20 14.10 -3.94 5.58
N LEU A 21 15.26 -3.31 5.55
CA LEU A 21 15.88 -2.87 4.29
C LEU A 21 16.43 -4.06 3.53
N GLU A 22 16.26 -4.04 2.23
CA GLU A 22 16.83 -5.01 1.29
C GLU A 22 17.73 -4.28 0.30
N ALA A 23 18.44 -5.02 -0.56
CA ALA A 23 19.41 -4.41 -1.47
C ALA A 23 18.78 -3.33 -2.38
N GLU A 24 17.61 -3.57 -2.93
CA GLU A 24 16.92 -2.63 -3.83
C GLU A 24 15.53 -2.27 -3.34
N GLY A 25 15.24 -2.52 -2.07
CA GLY A 25 13.89 -2.31 -1.59
C GLY A 25 13.75 -2.39 -0.10
N ILE A 26 12.54 -2.71 0.32
CA ILE A 26 12.17 -2.76 1.73
C ILE A 26 11.04 -3.74 1.92
N ILE A 27 10.99 -4.36 3.09
CA ILE A 27 9.85 -5.16 3.52
C ILE A 27 9.24 -4.45 4.74
N LEU A 28 7.97 -4.11 4.63
CA LEU A 28 7.22 -3.47 5.71
C LEU A 28 6.27 -4.47 6.33
N ALA A 29 6.35 -4.62 7.64
CA ALA A 29 5.35 -5.39 8.38
C ALA A 29 4.19 -4.46 8.69
N LEU A 30 3.00 -4.83 8.26
CA LEU A 30 1.82 -4.00 8.32
C LEU A 30 0.68 -4.69 9.06
N ARG A 31 -0.21 -3.88 9.64
CA ARG A 31 -1.49 -4.35 10.15
C ARG A 31 -2.60 -3.47 9.57
N ILE A 32 -3.66 -4.10 9.10
CA ILE A 32 -4.80 -3.38 8.54
C ILE A 32 -5.71 -2.94 9.69
N PRO A 33 -5.84 -1.63 9.96
CA PRO A 33 -6.71 -1.15 11.03
C PRO A 33 -8.17 -1.41 10.70
N GLU A 34 -8.95 -1.70 11.73
CA GLU A 34 -10.39 -1.88 11.54
C GLU A 34 -11.12 -0.58 11.25
N GLY A 35 -10.53 0.54 11.66
CA GLY A 35 -11.12 1.86 11.48
C GLY A 35 -10.69 2.59 10.21
N LEU A 36 -10.22 1.89 9.18
CA LEU A 36 -9.85 2.54 7.92
C LEU A 36 -11.04 3.30 7.33
N ALA A 37 -10.77 4.52 6.84
CA ALA A 37 -11.80 5.34 6.22
C ALA A 37 -12.45 4.66 5.01
N TYR A 38 -11.69 3.80 4.33
CA TYR A 38 -12.19 3.08 3.15
C TYR A 38 -13.28 2.07 3.48
N PHE A 39 -13.49 1.76 4.76
CA PHE A 39 -14.55 0.87 5.20
C PHE A 39 -15.84 1.62 5.53
N THR A 40 -15.78 2.92 5.61
CA THR A 40 -16.92 3.76 6.00
C THR A 40 -17.93 3.86 4.86
N GLY A 41 -19.20 3.72 5.17
CA GLY A 41 -20.26 3.89 4.19
C GLY A 41 -20.55 2.69 3.32
N HIS A 42 -19.86 1.60 3.51
CA HIS A 42 -20.14 0.37 2.79
C HIS A 42 -21.39 -0.31 3.36
N PHE A 43 -22.20 -0.87 2.48
CA PHE A 43 -23.38 -1.63 2.86
C PHE A 43 -23.09 -3.11 3.04
N ASP A 44 -21.93 -3.55 2.59
CA ASP A 44 -21.53 -4.94 2.66
C ASP A 44 -21.16 -5.32 4.08
N GLU A 45 -21.43 -6.57 4.43
CA GLU A 45 -21.08 -7.09 5.73
C GLU A 45 -19.58 -7.27 5.90
N VAL A 46 -18.87 -7.42 4.79
CA VAL A 46 -17.43 -7.64 4.79
C VAL A 46 -16.72 -6.40 4.27
N SER A 47 -15.90 -5.80 5.12
CA SER A 47 -15.06 -4.68 4.71
C SER A 47 -13.79 -5.22 4.07
N VAL A 48 -13.42 -4.68 2.92
CA VAL A 48 -12.18 -5.08 2.23
C VAL A 48 -11.41 -3.84 1.83
N VAL A 49 -10.09 -3.97 1.75
CA VAL A 49 -9.25 -2.89 1.23
C VAL A 49 -9.33 -2.93 -0.30
N PRO A 50 -9.83 -1.87 -0.94
CA PRO A 50 -9.92 -1.86 -2.40
C PRO A 50 -8.56 -2.04 -3.06
N GLY A 51 -8.56 -2.68 -4.24
CA GLY A 51 -7.32 -2.90 -4.98
C GLY A 51 -6.59 -1.61 -5.31
N VAL A 52 -7.32 -0.57 -5.73
CA VAL A 52 -6.70 0.72 -6.06
C VAL A 52 -6.02 1.34 -4.82
N THR A 53 -6.59 1.13 -3.65
CA THR A 53 -6.00 1.61 -2.39
C THR A 53 -4.68 0.87 -2.11
N GLN A 54 -4.63 -0.43 -2.35
CA GLN A 54 -3.40 -1.20 -2.18
C GLN A 54 -2.27 -0.67 -3.09
N ILE A 55 -2.62 -0.32 -4.31
CA ILE A 55 -1.65 0.27 -5.26
C ILE A 55 -1.18 1.64 -4.76
N GLN A 56 -2.10 2.48 -4.30
CA GLN A 56 -1.76 3.80 -3.76
C GLN A 56 -0.84 3.69 -2.54
N TRP A 57 -1.08 2.73 -1.66
CA TRP A 57 -0.22 2.50 -0.51
C TRP A 57 1.19 2.07 -0.94
N ALA A 58 1.27 1.16 -1.93
CA ALA A 58 2.58 0.72 -2.43
C ALA A 58 3.40 1.90 -2.93
N VAL A 59 2.79 2.78 -3.72
CA VAL A 59 3.45 3.98 -4.22
C VAL A 59 3.82 4.93 -3.07
N HIS A 60 2.90 5.15 -2.15
CA HIS A 60 3.13 6.03 -1.00
C HIS A 60 4.35 5.58 -0.18
N PHE A 61 4.42 4.30 0.16
CA PHE A 61 5.54 3.77 0.93
C PHE A 61 6.83 3.75 0.14
N ALA A 62 6.77 3.50 -1.18
CA ALA A 62 7.95 3.59 -2.02
C ALA A 62 8.51 5.01 -2.04
N ARG A 63 7.65 6.02 -2.11
CA ARG A 63 8.08 7.41 -2.05
C ARG A 63 8.70 7.74 -0.71
N GLN A 64 8.15 7.22 0.37
CA GLN A 64 8.63 7.47 1.72
C GLN A 64 9.96 6.76 2.01
N TYR A 65 10.06 5.49 1.69
CA TYR A 65 11.19 4.64 2.09
C TYR A 65 12.27 4.48 1.03
N LEU A 66 11.92 4.60 -0.25
CA LEU A 66 12.86 4.37 -1.35
C LEU A 66 13.18 5.64 -2.12
N ALA A 67 12.73 6.79 -1.62
CA ALA A 67 12.96 8.09 -2.25
C ALA A 67 12.52 8.14 -3.71
N LEU A 68 11.45 7.44 -4.04
CA LEU A 68 10.89 7.44 -5.38
C LEU A 68 10.26 8.79 -5.67
N LYS A 69 10.79 9.51 -6.66
CA LYS A 69 10.33 10.87 -6.99
C LYS A 69 9.78 11.00 -8.39
N ARG A 70 9.87 9.94 -9.19
CA ARG A 70 9.41 9.96 -10.56
C ARG A 70 7.90 9.95 -10.65
N ILE A 71 7.39 10.26 -11.83
CA ILE A 71 5.96 10.35 -12.10
C ILE A 71 5.44 9.00 -12.57
N PHE A 72 4.26 8.63 -12.11
CA PHE A 72 3.58 7.40 -12.53
C PHE A 72 3.44 7.37 -14.06
N SER A 73 3.74 6.24 -14.65
CA SER A 73 3.55 5.99 -16.08
C SER A 73 2.40 5.00 -16.31
N HIS A 74 2.60 3.77 -15.92
CA HIS A 74 1.61 2.72 -16.15
C HIS A 74 1.85 1.54 -15.20
N MET A 75 0.94 0.57 -15.22
CA MET A 75 1.04 -0.64 -14.43
C MET A 75 1.01 -1.86 -15.34
N GLU A 76 1.67 -2.93 -14.91
CA GLU A 76 1.65 -4.21 -15.61
C GLU A 76 1.50 -5.35 -14.62
N VAL A 77 0.84 -6.41 -15.04
CA VAL A 77 0.76 -7.68 -14.31
C VAL A 77 0.26 -7.49 -12.88
N VAL A 78 -0.73 -6.61 -12.71
CA VAL A 78 -1.35 -6.42 -11.41
C VAL A 78 -2.34 -7.55 -11.16
N LYS A 79 -2.20 -8.24 -10.03
CA LYS A 79 -3.02 -9.39 -9.67
C LYS A 79 -3.58 -9.20 -8.27
N PHE A 80 -4.87 -9.45 -8.10
CA PHE A 80 -5.54 -9.48 -6.80
C PHE A 80 -6.05 -10.90 -6.60
N LYS A 81 -5.44 -11.62 -5.66
CA LYS A 81 -5.70 -13.05 -5.46
C LYS A 81 -6.59 -13.34 -4.28
N GLU A 82 -6.45 -12.56 -3.21
CA GLU A 82 -7.20 -12.74 -1.98
C GLU A 82 -7.62 -11.40 -1.42
N LEU A 83 -8.71 -11.38 -0.67
CA LEU A 83 -9.21 -10.16 -0.04
C LEU A 83 -8.31 -9.75 1.12
N LEU A 84 -8.05 -8.46 1.20
CA LEU A 84 -7.28 -7.87 2.29
C LEU A 84 -8.29 -7.27 3.28
N LEU A 85 -8.32 -7.81 4.48
CA LEU A 85 -9.38 -7.57 5.46
C LEU A 85 -8.88 -6.84 6.70
N PRO A 86 -9.79 -6.18 7.46
CA PRO A 86 -9.42 -5.55 8.72
C PRO A 86 -8.77 -6.53 9.68
N GLY A 87 -7.81 -6.05 10.44
CA GLY A 87 -7.13 -6.84 11.46
C GLY A 87 -6.02 -7.73 10.97
N GLN A 88 -5.90 -7.94 9.68
CA GLN A 88 -4.85 -8.79 9.12
C GLN A 88 -3.48 -8.19 9.29
N ARG A 89 -2.50 -9.06 9.57
CA ARG A 89 -1.08 -8.74 9.59
C ARG A 89 -0.43 -9.38 8.38
N LEU A 90 0.41 -8.61 7.71
CA LEU A 90 1.03 -9.05 6.46
C LEU A 90 2.29 -8.23 6.20
N ASN A 91 3.00 -8.59 5.17
CA ASN A 91 4.16 -7.84 4.72
C ASN A 91 3.89 -7.22 3.35
N LEU A 92 4.37 -6.01 3.17
CA LEU A 92 4.44 -5.36 1.87
C LEU A 92 5.90 -5.34 1.46
N SER A 93 6.23 -6.07 0.41
CA SER A 93 7.56 -6.04 -0.19
C SER A 93 7.57 -5.04 -1.32
N LEU A 94 8.54 -4.15 -1.31
CA LEU A 94 8.74 -3.14 -2.34
C LEU A 94 10.16 -3.25 -2.87
N CYS A 95 10.30 -3.33 -4.18
CA CYS A 95 11.60 -3.36 -4.84
C CYS A 95 11.56 -2.35 -5.98
N TYR A 96 12.50 -1.41 -5.99
CA TYR A 96 12.54 -0.38 -7.01
C TYR A 96 13.82 -0.47 -7.80
N GLN A 97 13.68 -0.65 -9.12
CA GLN A 97 14.81 -0.66 -10.05
C GLN A 97 14.87 0.69 -10.74
N GLU A 98 15.83 1.50 -10.33
CA GLU A 98 16.00 2.87 -10.81
C GLU A 98 16.17 2.92 -12.33
N ALA A 99 16.96 2.01 -12.89
CA ALA A 99 17.28 2.02 -14.31
C ALA A 99 16.03 1.94 -15.20
N GLY A 100 15.06 1.14 -14.81
CA GLY A 100 13.84 0.97 -15.59
C GLY A 100 12.64 1.72 -15.04
N GLY A 101 12.81 2.40 -13.90
CA GLY A 101 11.70 3.06 -13.23
C GLY A 101 10.63 2.07 -12.78
N LYS A 102 11.02 0.86 -12.42
CA LYS A 102 10.08 -0.24 -12.12
C LYS A 102 9.99 -0.48 -10.62
N LEU A 103 8.81 -0.29 -10.07
CA LEU A 103 8.47 -0.65 -8.70
C LEU A 103 7.69 -1.95 -8.71
N SER A 104 8.23 -2.98 -8.07
CA SER A 104 7.50 -4.24 -7.86
C SER A 104 6.96 -4.24 -6.45
N PHE A 105 5.70 -4.65 -6.28
CA PHE A 105 5.09 -4.74 -4.97
C PHE A 105 4.44 -6.11 -4.77
N CYS A 106 4.41 -6.55 -3.52
CA CYS A 106 3.72 -7.78 -3.16
C CYS A 106 3.22 -7.67 -1.71
N TYR A 107 1.92 -7.82 -1.54
CA TYR A 107 1.30 -7.95 -0.21
C TYR A 107 1.12 -9.41 0.08
N ARG A 108 1.75 -9.89 1.15
CA ARG A 108 1.63 -11.31 1.51
C ARG A 108 1.79 -11.55 3.00
N SER A 109 1.13 -12.60 3.48
CA SER A 109 1.40 -13.18 4.79
C SER A 109 2.29 -14.41 4.60
N GLU A 110 2.51 -15.18 5.67
CA GLU A 110 3.32 -16.40 5.56
C GLU A 110 2.71 -17.43 4.61
N THR A 111 1.37 -17.44 4.52
CA THR A 111 0.65 -18.48 3.77
C THR A 111 -0.09 -17.97 2.56
N THR A 112 -0.30 -16.67 2.44
CA THR A 112 -1.21 -16.11 1.45
C THR A 112 -0.58 -14.92 0.74
N GLU A 113 -0.66 -14.90 -0.59
CA GLU A 113 -0.35 -13.72 -1.36
C GLU A 113 -1.67 -13.01 -1.67
N PHE A 114 -1.81 -11.75 -1.24
CA PHE A 114 -3.04 -10.98 -1.43
C PHE A 114 -3.06 -10.27 -2.78
N SER A 115 -1.99 -9.58 -3.10
CA SER A 115 -1.86 -8.89 -4.38
C SER A 115 -0.40 -8.64 -4.71
N SER A 116 -0.15 -8.41 -6.00
CA SER A 116 1.19 -8.09 -6.49
C SER A 116 1.08 -7.33 -7.80
N GLY A 117 2.17 -6.70 -8.22
CA GLY A 117 2.20 -6.03 -9.50
C GLY A 117 3.48 -5.26 -9.73
N ARG A 118 3.54 -4.65 -10.89
CA ARG A 118 4.64 -3.78 -11.30
C ARG A 118 4.08 -2.43 -11.70
N ILE A 119 4.70 -1.38 -11.19
CA ILE A 119 4.30 0.00 -11.47
C ILE A 119 5.51 0.70 -12.07
N TYR A 120 5.31 1.37 -13.20
CA TYR A 120 6.38 2.02 -13.93
C TYR A 120 6.29 3.53 -13.79
N PHE A 121 7.44 4.14 -13.67
CA PHE A 121 7.58 5.58 -13.46
C PHE A 121 8.55 6.15 -14.48
N HIS A 122 8.37 7.41 -14.81
CA HIS A 122 9.27 8.14 -15.71
C HIS A 122 9.67 9.46 -15.08
N ASP A 123 10.72 10.05 -15.62
CA ASP A 123 11.19 11.35 -15.14
C ASP A 123 10.17 12.43 -15.47
N ASP A 124 10.15 13.45 -14.63
CA ASP A 124 9.40 14.65 -14.94
C ASP A 124 9.96 15.23 -16.23
N PRO A 125 9.12 15.51 -17.23
CA PRO A 125 9.59 15.98 -18.52
C PRO A 125 10.18 17.39 -18.53
N ILE A 126 10.16 18.10 -17.43
CA ILE A 126 10.73 19.46 -17.35
C ILE A 126 12.13 19.46 -16.81
#